data_35d8b2c5a28cf53d72bb0c45385c9b41
#
_entry.id   35d8b2c5a28cf53d72bb0c45385c9b41
#
_cell.length_a   1.000
_cell.length_b   1.000
_cell.length_c   1.000
_cell.angle_alpha   90.00
_cell.angle_beta   90.00
_cell.angle_gamma   90.00
#
_symmetry.space_group_name_H-M   'P 1'
#
loop_
_entity.id
_entity.type
_entity.pdbx_description
1 polymer ?
#
loop_
_entity_poly.entity_id
_entity_poly.type
_entity_poly.pdbx_seq_one_letter_code
_entity_poly.pdbx_strand_id
1 'polypeptide(L)'
;EVKKFNMMFDVKIGAVSNEDIAYLSPETAQNAFLSFKREYFALREKLPMGLAVIGKAFRNEISPRQGFFRLREFTQAELQIFFDPDRIDECDDWNEVKTYKLRLFLAKSQKIDEIRCDDATKKLNIPKFYAYHLAKIQQFYLDNLEIPKEKFRFRELDENERDFYNKIHFDIEIYIESLGGFKEV
;
A
#
# COMPACT_ATOMS: atom_id res chain seq x y z
N GLU A 1 -30.26 -3.09 -17.10
CA GLU A 1 -30.47 -3.53 -15.70
C GLU A 1 -29.13 -3.80 -15.07
N VAL A 2 -28.81 -3.10 -13.96
CA VAL A 2 -27.55 -3.31 -13.23
C VAL A 2 -27.72 -4.53 -12.35
N LYS A 3 -26.93 -5.58 -12.60
CA LYS A 3 -26.93 -6.81 -11.77
C LYS A 3 -25.93 -6.64 -10.61
N LYS A 4 -26.32 -7.09 -9.42
CA LYS A 4 -25.41 -7.22 -8.28
C LYS A 4 -24.32 -8.25 -8.63
N PHE A 5 -23.07 -7.89 -8.40
CA PHE A 5 -21.93 -8.75 -8.63
C PHE A 5 -21.16 -8.94 -7.33
N ASN A 6 -20.84 -10.17 -6.98
CA ASN A 6 -20.02 -10.47 -5.81
C ASN A 6 -18.54 -10.50 -6.21
N MET A 7 -17.76 -9.57 -5.67
CA MET A 7 -16.33 -9.50 -5.90
C MET A 7 -15.53 -10.59 -5.17
N MET A 8 -16.11 -11.25 -4.18
CA MET A 8 -15.49 -12.37 -3.46
C MET A 8 -15.95 -13.70 -4.07
N PHE A 9 -15.04 -14.68 -4.09
CA PHE A 9 -15.40 -16.06 -4.41
C PHE A 9 -16.05 -16.72 -3.20
N ASP A 10 -17.25 -17.19 -3.37
CA ASP A 10 -17.93 -18.03 -2.40
C ASP A 10 -17.48 -19.49 -2.54
N VAL A 11 -17.35 -20.16 -1.41
CA VAL A 11 -17.05 -21.60 -1.32
C VAL A 11 -17.99 -22.25 -0.34
N LYS A 12 -18.51 -23.42 -0.72
CA LYS A 12 -19.32 -24.24 0.17
C LYS A 12 -18.41 -25.02 1.11
N ILE A 13 -18.72 -24.99 2.39
CA ILE A 13 -17.97 -25.70 3.43
C ILE A 13 -18.88 -26.71 4.14
N GLY A 14 -18.27 -27.78 4.66
CA GLY A 14 -18.97 -28.82 5.38
C GLY A 14 -19.05 -30.15 4.59
N ALA A 15 -18.90 -31.25 5.31
CA ALA A 15 -18.91 -32.59 4.73
C ALA A 15 -20.33 -33.13 4.50
N VAL A 16 -21.34 -32.61 5.20
CA VAL A 16 -22.69 -33.17 5.27
C VAL A 16 -23.76 -32.19 4.76
N SER A 17 -23.60 -30.90 4.93
CA SER A 17 -24.52 -29.89 4.43
C SER A 17 -23.80 -28.90 3.49
N ASN A 18 -24.44 -28.53 2.38
CA ASN A 18 -23.95 -27.48 1.50
C ASN A 18 -24.50 -26.09 1.87
N GLU A 19 -24.92 -25.89 3.11
CA GLU A 19 -25.63 -24.69 3.56
C GLU A 19 -24.66 -23.61 4.06
N ASP A 20 -23.49 -24.02 4.57
CA ASP A 20 -22.49 -23.07 5.03
C ASP A 20 -21.68 -22.53 3.87
N ILE A 21 -21.62 -21.19 3.78
CA ILE A 21 -20.86 -20.47 2.77
C ILE A 21 -19.72 -19.72 3.44
N ALA A 22 -18.50 -19.93 2.95
CA ALA A 22 -17.34 -19.11 3.24
C ALA A 22 -16.90 -18.34 2.00
N TYR A 23 -15.98 -17.42 2.19
CA TYR A 23 -15.41 -16.63 1.08
C TYR A 23 -13.90 -16.73 1.09
N LEU A 24 -13.31 -16.84 -0.10
CA LEU A 24 -11.87 -16.72 -0.26
C LEU A 24 -11.46 -15.28 0.04
N SER A 25 -10.33 -15.12 0.72
CA SER A 25 -9.82 -13.82 1.14
C SER A 25 -9.47 -12.94 -0.06
N PRO A 26 -10.07 -11.76 -0.22
CA PRO A 26 -9.78 -10.86 -1.35
C PRO A 26 -8.50 -10.04 -1.17
N GLU A 27 -7.94 -10.05 0.05
CA GLU A 27 -6.72 -9.33 0.44
C GLU A 27 -6.09 -9.94 1.70
N THR A 28 -4.84 -9.59 1.98
CA THR A 28 -4.10 -10.08 3.15
C THR A 28 -4.07 -9.10 4.32
N ALA A 29 -4.50 -7.85 4.15
CA ALA A 29 -4.46 -6.79 5.15
C ALA A 29 -5.13 -7.17 6.46
N GLN A 30 -6.29 -7.81 6.41
CA GLN A 30 -7.08 -8.21 7.57
C GLN A 30 -6.30 -9.10 8.54
N ASN A 31 -5.39 -9.93 8.03
CA ASN A 31 -4.62 -10.84 8.85
C ASN A 31 -3.69 -10.11 9.84
N ALA A 32 -3.09 -8.99 9.42
CA ALA A 32 -2.25 -8.16 10.29
C ALA A 32 -3.09 -7.53 11.41
N PHE A 33 -4.26 -6.97 11.09
CA PHE A 33 -5.16 -6.36 12.07
C PHE A 33 -5.69 -7.39 13.09
N LEU A 34 -6.12 -8.55 12.62
CA LEU A 34 -6.60 -9.63 13.50
C LEU A 34 -5.50 -10.17 14.42
N SER A 35 -4.26 -10.21 13.95
CA SER A 35 -3.11 -10.69 14.71
C SER A 35 -2.50 -9.63 15.63
N PHE A 36 -2.80 -8.35 15.44
CA PHE A 36 -2.16 -7.23 16.13
C PHE A 36 -2.05 -7.44 17.64
N LYS A 37 -3.15 -7.70 18.33
CA LYS A 37 -3.16 -7.81 19.79
C LYS A 37 -2.23 -8.91 20.29
N ARG A 38 -2.24 -10.07 19.64
CA ARG A 38 -1.38 -11.20 20.01
C ARG A 38 0.10 -10.86 19.82
N GLU A 39 0.45 -10.30 18.66
CA GLU A 39 1.83 -9.95 18.33
C GLU A 39 2.34 -8.77 19.17
N TYR A 40 1.48 -7.80 19.48
CA TYR A 40 1.81 -6.69 20.37
C TYR A 40 2.24 -7.17 21.75
N PHE A 41 1.49 -8.10 22.37
CA PHE A 41 1.87 -8.70 23.64
C PHE A 41 3.16 -9.55 23.51
N ALA A 42 3.30 -10.35 22.44
CA ALA A 42 4.49 -11.15 22.21
C ALA A 42 5.75 -10.29 22.10
N LEU A 43 5.64 -9.10 21.50
CA LEU A 43 6.71 -8.11 21.36
C LEU A 43 6.83 -7.16 22.54
N ARG A 44 6.22 -7.50 23.70
CA ARG A 44 6.28 -6.71 24.93
C ARG A 44 5.75 -5.29 24.79
N GLU A 45 4.66 -5.13 24.08
CA GLU A 45 3.91 -3.87 23.92
C GLU A 45 4.74 -2.72 23.32
N LYS A 46 5.69 -3.03 22.45
CA LYS A 46 6.54 -2.02 21.83
C LYS A 46 5.97 -1.53 20.50
N LEU A 47 6.00 -0.21 20.30
CA LEU A 47 5.70 0.47 19.05
C LEU A 47 6.89 1.37 18.63
N PRO A 48 7.12 1.59 17.33
CA PRO A 48 6.37 1.05 16.19
C PRO A 48 6.58 -0.46 16.01
N MET A 49 5.56 -1.16 15.47
CA MET A 49 5.60 -2.59 15.20
C MET A 49 5.14 -2.85 13.77
N GLY A 50 5.95 -3.53 12.97
CA GLY A 50 5.60 -3.97 11.62
C GLY A 50 5.11 -5.41 11.60
N LEU A 51 3.96 -5.66 10.98
CA LEU A 51 3.46 -7.01 10.68
C LEU A 51 3.44 -7.21 9.18
N ALA A 52 4.29 -8.11 8.69
CA ALA A 52 4.35 -8.50 7.28
C ALA A 52 3.52 -9.77 7.06
N VAL A 53 2.69 -9.76 6.04
CA VAL A 53 1.89 -10.90 5.61
C VAL A 53 2.16 -11.18 4.15
N ILE A 54 2.44 -12.43 3.82
CA ILE A 54 2.52 -12.91 2.43
C ILE A 54 1.51 -14.03 2.29
N GLY A 55 0.62 -13.92 1.31
CA GLY A 55 -0.43 -14.90 1.12
C GLY A 55 -1.13 -14.80 -0.22
N LYS A 56 -2.04 -15.72 -0.46
CA LYS A 56 -2.92 -15.69 -1.64
C LYS A 56 -4.10 -14.77 -1.39
N ALA A 57 -4.40 -13.96 -2.41
CA ALA A 57 -5.61 -13.17 -2.50
C ALA A 57 -6.43 -13.59 -3.72
N PHE A 58 -7.75 -13.52 -3.59
CA PHE A 58 -8.69 -13.99 -4.61
C PHE A 58 -9.75 -12.93 -4.87
N ARG A 59 -9.81 -12.42 -6.09
CA ARG A 59 -10.80 -11.43 -6.50
C ARG A 59 -11.59 -11.95 -7.70
N ASN A 60 -12.91 -11.97 -7.60
CA ASN A 60 -13.77 -12.39 -8.68
C ASN A 60 -13.89 -11.29 -9.74
N GLU A 61 -12.85 -11.15 -10.55
CA GLU A 61 -12.78 -10.14 -11.61
C GLU A 61 -13.71 -10.47 -12.75
N ILE A 62 -14.50 -9.49 -13.21
CA ILE A 62 -15.42 -9.64 -14.34
C ILE A 62 -14.67 -9.92 -15.64
N SER A 63 -13.53 -9.26 -15.84
CA SER A 63 -12.76 -9.36 -17.06
C SER A 63 -11.25 -9.29 -16.82
N PRO A 64 -10.61 -10.40 -16.44
CA PRO A 64 -9.17 -10.45 -16.21
C PRO A 64 -8.40 -10.49 -17.54
N ARG A 65 -8.28 -9.33 -18.22
CA ARG A 65 -7.70 -9.26 -19.58
C ARG A 65 -6.40 -8.46 -19.66
N GLN A 66 -5.83 -8.05 -18.53
CA GLN A 66 -4.63 -7.18 -18.49
C GLN A 66 -3.36 -7.96 -18.13
N GLY A 67 -3.22 -9.20 -18.62
CA GLY A 67 -2.07 -10.04 -18.29
C GLY A 67 -1.92 -10.24 -16.79
N PHE A 68 -0.74 -9.98 -16.24
CA PHE A 68 -0.46 -10.16 -14.82
C PHE A 68 -1.03 -9.05 -13.93
N PHE A 69 -1.49 -7.94 -14.48
CA PHE A 69 -2.03 -6.81 -13.71
C PHE A 69 -3.45 -7.02 -13.19
N ARG A 70 -4.16 -8.01 -13.71
CA ARG A 70 -5.52 -8.30 -13.27
C ARG A 70 -5.79 -9.80 -13.30
N LEU A 71 -5.45 -10.46 -12.20
CA LEU A 71 -5.64 -11.89 -11.99
C LEU A 71 -6.77 -12.14 -10.98
N ARG A 72 -7.40 -13.29 -11.09
CA ARG A 72 -8.39 -13.75 -10.09
C ARG A 72 -7.74 -14.39 -8.87
N GLU A 73 -6.54 -14.90 -9.02
CA GLU A 73 -5.68 -15.39 -7.94
C GLU A 73 -4.30 -14.77 -8.09
N PHE A 74 -3.78 -14.21 -7.02
CA PHE A 74 -2.44 -13.62 -7.00
C PHE A 74 -1.81 -13.71 -5.61
N THR A 75 -0.51 -13.58 -5.54
CA THR A 75 0.20 -13.49 -4.27
C THR A 75 0.34 -12.03 -3.89
N GLN A 76 -0.08 -11.70 -2.68
CA GLN A 76 0.06 -10.37 -2.10
C GLN A 76 1.07 -10.42 -0.96
N ALA A 77 1.97 -9.44 -0.93
CA ALA A 77 2.84 -9.15 0.21
C ALA A 77 2.45 -7.80 0.78
N GLU A 78 2.20 -7.73 2.08
CA GLU A 78 1.70 -6.55 2.73
C GLU A 78 2.42 -6.32 4.05
N LEU A 79 2.78 -5.07 4.33
CA LEU A 79 3.39 -4.64 5.58
C LEU A 79 2.49 -3.59 6.24
N GLN A 80 1.94 -3.92 7.40
CA GLN A 80 1.21 -2.98 8.25
C GLN A 80 2.11 -2.51 9.39
N ILE A 81 2.36 -1.21 9.48
CA ILE A 81 3.17 -0.63 10.55
C ILE A 81 2.24 0.07 11.54
N PHE A 82 2.17 -0.48 12.73
CA PHE A 82 1.41 0.08 13.85
C PHE A 82 2.33 1.02 14.64
N PHE A 83 1.89 2.22 14.92
CA PHE A 83 2.65 3.25 15.63
C PHE A 83 1.77 4.05 16.58
N ASP A 84 2.39 4.77 17.51
CA ASP A 84 1.70 5.72 18.37
C ASP A 84 1.43 7.02 17.57
N PRO A 85 0.16 7.41 17.36
CA PRO A 85 -0.17 8.58 16.56
C PRO A 85 0.40 9.89 17.15
N ASP A 86 0.61 9.97 18.46
CA ASP A 86 1.19 11.16 19.09
C ASP A 86 2.70 11.27 18.84
N ARG A 87 3.33 10.19 18.36
CA ARG A 87 4.77 10.10 18.09
C ARG A 87 5.10 9.97 16.59
N ILE A 88 4.17 10.23 15.71
CA ILE A 88 4.34 10.05 14.25
C ILE A 88 5.45 10.96 13.65
N ASP A 89 5.81 12.02 14.34
CA ASP A 89 6.92 12.89 13.96
C ASP A 89 8.27 12.50 14.59
N GLU A 90 8.30 11.44 15.39
CA GLU A 90 9.53 10.85 15.90
C GLU A 90 10.04 9.79 14.91
N CYS A 91 11.31 9.91 14.51
CA CYS A 91 11.98 8.98 13.64
C CYS A 91 13.47 9.00 13.95
N ASP A 92 13.97 7.95 14.57
CA ASP A 92 15.37 7.87 15.02
C ASP A 92 16.33 7.96 13.82
N ASP A 93 15.98 7.33 12.72
CA ASP A 93 16.78 7.29 11.49
C ASP A 93 16.50 8.45 10.52
N TRP A 94 15.83 9.51 10.99
CA TRP A 94 15.46 10.66 10.16
C TRP A 94 16.63 11.28 9.40
N ASN A 95 17.81 11.31 10.03
CA ASN A 95 19.00 11.89 9.43
C ASN A 95 19.47 11.18 8.16
N GLU A 96 19.14 9.91 7.99
CA GLU A 96 19.48 9.13 6.79
C GLU A 96 18.74 9.62 5.54
N VAL A 97 17.54 10.11 5.73
CA VAL A 97 16.63 10.44 4.61
C VAL A 97 16.22 11.90 4.50
N LYS A 98 16.48 12.75 5.49
CA LYS A 98 15.98 14.15 5.55
C LYS A 98 16.29 14.96 4.28
N THR A 99 17.42 14.70 3.63
CA THR A 99 17.84 15.40 2.40
C THR A 99 17.51 14.62 1.12
N TYR A 100 17.01 13.39 1.27
CA TYR A 100 16.62 12.56 0.13
C TYR A 100 15.44 13.17 -0.61
N LYS A 101 15.47 13.13 -1.95
CA LYS A 101 14.43 13.72 -2.79
C LYS A 101 13.40 12.66 -3.17
N LEU A 102 12.20 12.82 -2.66
CA LEU A 102 11.04 12.07 -3.08
C LEU A 102 10.53 12.57 -4.42
N ARG A 103 10.12 11.66 -5.27
CA ARG A 103 9.54 11.94 -6.57
C ARG A 103 8.02 11.83 -6.50
N LEU A 104 7.36 12.96 -6.27
CA LEU A 104 5.93 13.05 -5.97
C LEU A 104 5.16 13.64 -7.15
N PHE A 105 4.09 12.97 -7.57
CA PHE A 105 3.07 13.53 -8.44
C PHE A 105 1.92 13.99 -7.55
N LEU A 106 1.86 15.29 -7.30
CA LEU A 106 0.91 15.87 -6.36
C LEU A 106 -0.45 16.11 -7.03
N ALA A 107 -1.54 15.73 -6.35
CA ALA A 107 -2.91 15.89 -6.85
C ALA A 107 -3.24 17.33 -7.21
N LYS A 108 -2.74 18.30 -6.43
CA LYS A 108 -3.00 19.72 -6.64
C LYS A 108 -2.23 20.32 -7.82
N SER A 109 -0.97 19.98 -8.00
CA SER A 109 -0.12 20.55 -9.05
C SER A 109 -0.23 19.82 -10.39
N GLN A 110 -0.65 18.55 -10.36
CA GLN A 110 -0.67 17.63 -11.50
C GLN A 110 0.70 17.53 -12.21
N LYS A 111 1.79 17.65 -11.44
CA LYS A 111 3.16 17.59 -11.92
C LYS A 111 4.00 16.71 -11.00
N ILE A 112 5.08 16.17 -11.57
CA ILE A 112 6.08 15.46 -10.80
C ILE A 112 7.07 16.47 -10.24
N ASP A 113 7.14 16.55 -8.94
CA ASP A 113 8.08 17.39 -8.20
C ASP A 113 9.08 16.51 -7.44
N GLU A 114 10.35 16.93 -7.44
CA GLU A 114 11.38 16.33 -6.59
C GLU A 114 11.52 17.14 -5.31
N ILE A 115 10.95 16.62 -4.23
CA ILE A 115 10.84 17.31 -2.96
C ILE A 115 11.69 16.58 -1.91
N ARG A 116 12.56 17.30 -1.21
CA ARG A 116 13.33 16.72 -0.10
C ARG A 116 12.38 16.29 1.01
N CYS A 117 12.72 15.23 1.74
CA CYS A 117 11.90 14.75 2.84
C CYS A 117 11.65 15.85 3.91
N ASP A 118 12.67 16.65 4.25
CA ASP A 118 12.52 17.74 5.20
C ASP A 118 11.66 18.92 4.67
N ASP A 119 11.59 19.12 3.37
CA ASP A 119 10.65 20.06 2.74
C ASP A 119 9.23 19.48 2.65
N ALA A 120 9.10 18.19 2.38
CA ALA A 120 7.81 17.51 2.32
C ALA A 120 7.09 17.56 3.68
N THR A 121 7.82 17.37 4.79
CA THR A 121 7.24 17.51 6.12
C THR A 121 6.74 18.92 6.40
N LYS A 122 7.43 19.96 5.95
CA LYS A 122 7.07 21.35 6.22
C LYS A 122 6.01 21.91 5.28
N LYS A 123 6.07 21.56 3.99
CA LYS A 123 5.26 22.16 2.93
C LYS A 123 4.00 21.35 2.61
N LEU A 124 4.07 20.02 2.77
CA LEU A 124 2.98 19.10 2.44
C LEU A 124 2.35 18.46 3.68
N ASN A 125 2.82 18.81 4.87
CA ASN A 125 2.31 18.26 6.13
C ASN A 125 2.43 16.72 6.22
N ILE A 126 3.42 16.15 5.54
CA ILE A 126 3.71 14.73 5.60
C ILE A 126 4.50 14.44 6.89
N PRO A 127 4.03 13.58 7.81
CA PRO A 127 4.77 13.27 9.03
C PRO A 127 6.15 12.67 8.74
N LYS A 128 7.13 12.90 9.61
CA LYS A 128 8.50 12.40 9.42
C LYS A 128 8.55 10.88 9.27
N PHE A 129 7.81 10.16 10.10
CA PHE A 129 7.73 8.70 10.03
C PHE A 129 7.22 8.23 8.67
N TYR A 130 6.20 8.88 8.13
CA TYR A 130 5.67 8.57 6.81
C TYR A 130 6.66 8.91 5.69
N ALA A 131 7.28 10.11 5.73
CA ALA A 131 8.28 10.53 4.76
C ALA A 131 9.52 9.62 4.75
N TYR A 132 9.94 9.12 5.93
CA TYR A 132 10.99 8.12 6.05
C TYR A 132 10.66 6.85 5.28
N HIS A 133 9.46 6.31 5.46
CA HIS A 133 9.05 5.09 4.75
C HIS A 133 8.90 5.31 3.24
N LEU A 134 8.40 6.46 2.80
CA LEU A 134 8.40 6.80 1.36
C LEU A 134 9.83 6.81 0.80
N ALA A 135 10.79 7.38 1.52
CA ALA A 135 12.18 7.39 1.08
C ALA A 135 12.76 5.97 0.97
N LYS A 136 12.53 5.12 1.98
CA LYS A 136 12.99 3.72 1.95
C LYS A 136 12.34 2.92 0.83
N ILE A 137 11.06 3.11 0.58
CA ILE A 137 10.35 2.49 -0.54
C ILE A 137 10.96 2.95 -1.88
N GLN A 138 11.15 4.25 -2.07
CA GLN A 138 11.75 4.75 -3.32
C GLN A 138 13.17 4.22 -3.52
N GLN A 139 14.00 4.18 -2.47
CA GLN A 139 15.34 3.57 -2.53
C GLN A 139 15.26 2.10 -2.95
N PHE A 140 14.33 1.34 -2.38
CA PHE A 140 14.14 -0.06 -2.76
C PHE A 140 13.83 -0.22 -4.26
N TYR A 141 12.90 0.57 -4.79
CA TYR A 141 12.56 0.51 -6.21
C TYR A 141 13.70 0.96 -7.13
N LEU A 142 14.41 2.02 -6.77
CA LEU A 142 15.48 2.55 -7.62
C LEU A 142 16.79 1.78 -7.49
N ASP A 143 17.18 1.40 -6.27
CA ASP A 143 18.50 0.83 -5.99
C ASP A 143 18.51 -0.70 -6.02
N ASN A 144 17.42 -1.36 -5.56
CA ASN A 144 17.35 -2.81 -5.52
C ASN A 144 16.63 -3.42 -6.73
N LEU A 145 15.55 -2.78 -7.22
CA LEU A 145 14.83 -3.22 -8.42
C LEU A 145 15.33 -2.55 -9.69
N GLU A 146 16.30 -1.61 -9.57
CA GLU A 146 16.94 -0.91 -10.69
C GLU A 146 15.92 -0.22 -11.62
N ILE A 147 14.77 0.21 -11.09
CA ILE A 147 13.79 0.96 -11.86
C ILE A 147 14.37 2.34 -12.19
N PRO A 148 14.44 2.75 -13.47
CA PRO A 148 14.90 4.08 -13.84
C PRO A 148 14.08 5.17 -13.13
N LYS A 149 14.77 6.16 -12.56
CA LYS A 149 14.14 7.22 -11.74
C LYS A 149 12.99 7.92 -12.48
N GLU A 150 13.16 8.17 -13.77
CA GLU A 150 12.14 8.82 -14.61
C GLU A 150 10.88 7.96 -14.78
N LYS A 151 10.98 6.66 -14.61
CA LYS A 151 9.87 5.71 -14.71
C LYS A 151 9.16 5.45 -13.37
N PHE A 152 9.64 6.02 -12.27
CA PHE A 152 9.07 5.87 -10.92
C PHE A 152 8.42 7.16 -10.46
N ARG A 153 7.30 7.08 -9.76
CA ARG A 153 6.74 8.18 -8.97
C ARG A 153 5.82 7.66 -7.86
N PHE A 154 5.66 8.48 -6.82
CA PHE A 154 4.50 8.38 -5.93
C PHE A 154 3.40 9.28 -6.48
N ARG A 155 2.18 8.76 -6.61
CA ARG A 155 1.00 9.53 -6.98
C ARG A 155 0.16 9.80 -5.74
N GLU A 156 0.01 11.07 -5.41
CA GLU A 156 -0.91 11.48 -4.34
C GLU A 156 -2.36 11.28 -4.80
N LEU A 157 -3.15 10.59 -3.99
CA LEU A 157 -4.60 10.50 -4.19
C LEU A 157 -5.28 11.72 -3.58
N ASP A 158 -6.22 12.31 -4.29
CA ASP A 158 -7.02 13.41 -3.77
C ASP A 158 -8.09 12.94 -2.77
N GLU A 159 -8.81 13.88 -2.15
CA GLU A 159 -9.80 13.56 -1.12
C GLU A 159 -10.97 12.72 -1.62
N ASN A 160 -11.28 12.76 -2.91
CA ASN A 160 -12.37 11.99 -3.51
C ASN A 160 -11.93 10.59 -3.93
N GLU A 161 -10.63 10.40 -4.15
CA GLU A 161 -10.04 9.11 -4.53
C GLU A 161 -9.65 8.27 -3.31
N ARG A 162 -9.32 8.93 -2.17
CA ARG A 162 -8.90 8.24 -0.94
C ARG A 162 -10.08 7.61 -0.22
N ASP A 163 -9.82 6.47 0.42
CA ASP A 163 -10.74 5.92 1.40
C ASP A 163 -10.94 6.88 2.57
N PHE A 164 -12.14 6.91 3.14
CA PHE A 164 -12.54 7.83 4.21
C PHE A 164 -11.66 7.76 5.48
N TYR A 165 -10.96 6.65 5.70
CA TYR A 165 -10.07 6.44 6.84
C TYR A 165 -8.62 6.85 6.56
N ASN A 166 -8.25 7.15 5.32
CA ASN A 166 -6.90 7.54 4.94
C ASN A 166 -6.71 9.06 5.04
N LYS A 167 -5.76 9.49 5.87
CA LYS A 167 -5.37 10.92 5.96
C LYS A 167 -4.42 11.31 4.83
N ILE A 168 -3.49 10.43 4.49
CA ILE A 168 -2.48 10.60 3.44
C ILE A 168 -2.41 9.29 2.67
N HIS A 169 -2.43 9.36 1.35
CA HIS A 169 -2.33 8.18 0.49
C HIS A 169 -1.50 8.52 -0.75
N PHE A 170 -0.48 7.70 -0.97
CA PHE A 170 0.35 7.73 -2.18
C PHE A 170 0.38 6.34 -2.78
N ASP A 171 0.01 6.23 -4.05
CA ASP A 171 0.24 5.04 -4.84
C ASP A 171 1.70 5.01 -5.33
N ILE A 172 2.25 3.82 -5.47
CA ILE A 172 3.51 3.60 -6.17
C ILE A 172 3.18 3.36 -7.64
N GLU A 173 3.68 4.22 -8.51
CA GLU A 173 3.44 4.08 -9.94
C GLU A 173 4.75 3.93 -10.71
N ILE A 174 4.73 2.99 -11.67
CA ILE A 174 5.83 2.76 -12.61
C ILE A 174 5.34 2.99 -14.04
N TYR A 175 6.15 3.67 -14.84
CA TYR A 175 5.86 3.85 -16.27
C TYR A 175 6.13 2.55 -17.01
N ILE A 176 5.09 1.98 -17.60
CA ILE A 176 5.13 0.73 -18.35
C ILE A 176 4.83 1.02 -19.81
N GLU A 177 5.85 0.88 -20.65
CA GLU A 177 5.75 1.21 -22.09
C GLU A 177 4.65 0.41 -22.78
N SER A 178 4.55 -0.89 -22.52
CA SER A 178 3.54 -1.77 -23.12
C SER A 178 2.08 -1.42 -22.73
N LEU A 179 1.91 -0.68 -21.64
CA LEU A 179 0.60 -0.20 -21.15
C LEU A 179 0.39 1.30 -21.40
N GLY A 180 1.37 1.96 -22.02
CA GLY A 180 1.27 3.36 -22.45
C GLY A 180 1.18 4.37 -21.32
N GLY A 181 1.80 4.14 -20.15
CA GLY A 181 1.76 5.11 -19.07
C GLY A 181 2.17 4.60 -17.70
N PHE A 182 2.04 5.46 -16.71
CA PHE A 182 2.21 5.10 -15.32
C PHE A 182 1.08 4.17 -14.86
N LYS A 183 1.44 3.13 -14.14
CA LYS A 183 0.52 2.15 -13.54
C LYS A 183 0.91 1.92 -12.10
N GLU A 184 -0.09 1.81 -11.25
CA GLU A 184 0.04 1.35 -9.88
C GLU A 184 0.59 -0.09 -9.85
N VAL A 185 1.55 -0.37 -8.95
CA VAL A 185 2.25 -1.65 -8.82
C VAL A 185 2.34 -2.10 -7.37
#